data_c3493a689d104a4a4498a4ed1aa49252
#
_entry.id   c3493a689d104a4a4498a4ed1aa49252
#
_cell.length_a   1.000
_cell.length_b   1.000
_cell.length_c   1.000
_cell.angle_alpha   90.00
_cell.angle_beta   90.00
_cell.angle_gamma   90.00
#
_symmetry.space_group_name_H-M   'P 1'
#
loop_
_entity.id
_entity.type
_entity.pdbx_description
1 polymer ?
#
loop_
_entity_poly.entity_id
_entity_poly.type
_entity_poly.pdbx_seq_one_letter_code
_entity_poly.pdbx_strand_id
1 'polypeptide(L)'
;MIKVVNLTKRFGDHEAVSSLSFTINKGEIYGIVGPDGAGKSTLLRLMSTILEPDEGSVRINDVNVYDHPYAIKENLAYMPQKFGLYEDLTVEENIHFFGRLFGLSRSEIKKREKRLYEFSRLAPFKDRLAGNLSGGMKQKLGLACCLVHSPEILLLDEPTNGVDPVSRREFWKILYELLADGVTIVVSTAYLDEAERCNRVAMMFDGRFITWGSPQKIKNSMNGIFVELITTNPLMSEMLLKNVSDFKGIILTGQSLRLFVDDIQEATLFMTSILEKHEIDILSIKEKLPSLEDCFVDIVVRGA
;
A
#
# COMPACT_ATOMS: atom_id res chain seq x y z
N MET A 1 -16.92 4.87 -9.03
CA MET A 1 -16.23 5.87 -8.18
C MET A 1 -16.54 5.57 -6.72
N ILE A 2 -15.54 5.59 -5.84
CA ILE A 2 -15.73 5.43 -4.38
C ILE A 2 -15.54 6.80 -3.74
N LYS A 3 -16.48 7.20 -2.88
CA LYS A 3 -16.42 8.46 -2.15
C LYS A 3 -16.53 8.19 -0.66
N VAL A 4 -15.55 8.63 0.10
CA VAL A 4 -15.52 8.58 1.56
C VAL A 4 -15.67 9.98 2.11
N VAL A 5 -16.54 10.18 3.11
CA VAL A 5 -16.86 11.50 3.67
C VAL A 5 -16.87 11.43 5.19
N ASN A 6 -15.96 12.18 5.82
CA ASN A 6 -15.80 12.33 7.28
C ASN A 6 -15.82 11.00 8.04
N LEU A 7 -15.20 9.96 7.46
CA LEU A 7 -15.26 8.61 7.99
C LEU A 7 -14.43 8.51 9.28
N THR A 8 -15.07 8.06 10.36
CA THR A 8 -14.43 7.89 11.67
C THR A 8 -14.75 6.52 12.24
N LYS A 9 -13.75 5.89 12.86
CA LYS A 9 -13.89 4.63 13.61
C LYS A 9 -13.06 4.64 14.87
N ARG A 10 -13.70 4.36 16.00
CA ARG A 10 -13.09 4.28 17.32
C ARG A 10 -13.17 2.86 17.87
N PHE A 11 -12.17 2.47 18.62
CA PHE A 11 -12.12 1.25 19.45
C PHE A 11 -11.74 1.67 20.87
N GLY A 12 -12.73 1.80 21.75
CA GLY A 12 -12.54 2.45 23.03
C GLY A 12 -12.07 3.90 22.84
N ASP A 13 -10.98 4.28 23.48
CA ASP A 13 -10.40 5.63 23.38
C ASP A 13 -9.50 5.82 22.14
N HIS A 14 -9.22 4.76 21.39
CA HIS A 14 -8.36 4.81 20.22
C HIS A 14 -9.17 5.10 18.94
N GLU A 15 -8.82 6.19 18.26
CA GLU A 15 -9.43 6.59 16.98
C GLU A 15 -8.63 6.00 15.81
N ALA A 16 -8.99 4.78 15.39
CA ALA A 16 -8.26 4.06 14.33
C ALA A 16 -8.43 4.65 12.92
N VAL A 17 -9.52 5.38 12.69
CA VAL A 17 -9.77 6.18 11.48
C VAL A 17 -10.39 7.50 11.94
N SER A 18 -9.76 8.61 11.59
CA SER A 18 -10.08 9.95 12.08
C SER A 18 -10.52 10.88 10.96
N SER A 19 -11.84 11.05 10.80
CA SER A 19 -12.50 12.01 9.90
C SER A 19 -11.96 12.03 8.47
N LEU A 20 -11.73 10.85 7.86
CA LEU A 20 -11.18 10.76 6.52
C LEU A 20 -12.20 11.14 5.44
N SER A 21 -11.76 11.99 4.49
CA SER A 21 -12.55 12.36 3.31
C SER A 21 -11.69 12.28 2.05
N PHE A 22 -12.07 11.41 1.09
CA PHE A 22 -11.34 11.22 -0.15
C PHE A 22 -12.20 10.55 -1.21
N THR A 23 -11.67 10.49 -2.44
CA THR A 23 -12.33 9.83 -3.58
C THR A 23 -11.36 8.91 -4.30
N ILE A 24 -11.87 7.77 -4.80
CA ILE A 24 -11.15 6.84 -5.67
C ILE A 24 -11.88 6.80 -7.00
N ASN A 25 -11.14 7.00 -8.10
CA ASN A 25 -11.72 6.99 -9.43
C ASN A 25 -11.93 5.55 -9.93
N LYS A 26 -12.84 5.37 -10.88
CA LYS A 26 -13.02 4.07 -11.53
C LYS A 26 -11.77 3.75 -12.36
N GLY A 27 -11.28 2.50 -12.29
CA GLY A 27 -10.14 2.04 -13.08
C GLY A 27 -8.82 2.68 -12.68
N GLU A 28 -8.56 2.84 -11.38
CA GLU A 28 -7.24 3.20 -10.85
C GLU A 28 -6.79 2.22 -9.77
N ILE A 29 -5.48 2.12 -9.55
CA ILE A 29 -4.90 1.51 -8.36
C ILE A 29 -4.65 2.62 -7.34
N TYR A 30 -5.36 2.57 -6.22
CA TYR A 30 -5.22 3.50 -5.11
C TYR A 30 -4.51 2.83 -3.93
N GLY A 31 -3.34 3.34 -3.56
CA GLY A 31 -2.54 2.85 -2.44
C GLY A 31 -2.92 3.53 -1.13
N ILE A 32 -3.15 2.77 -0.06
CA ILE A 32 -3.23 3.25 1.32
C ILE A 32 -1.96 2.77 2.02
N VAL A 33 -1.04 3.70 2.30
CA VAL A 33 0.33 3.37 2.69
C VAL A 33 0.63 3.93 4.07
N GLY A 34 1.29 3.14 4.90
CA GLY A 34 1.66 3.59 6.25
C GLY A 34 2.15 2.44 7.12
N PRO A 35 2.69 2.73 8.31
CA PRO A 35 3.19 1.72 9.22
C PRO A 35 2.09 0.80 9.76
N ASP A 36 2.50 -0.25 10.45
CA ASP A 36 1.58 -1.09 11.19
C ASP A 36 0.86 -0.27 12.27
N GLY A 37 -0.44 -0.52 12.42
CA GLY A 37 -1.28 0.25 13.35
C GLY A 37 -1.80 1.60 12.80
N ALA A 38 -1.40 2.05 11.62
CA ALA A 38 -1.86 3.33 11.05
C ALA A 38 -3.38 3.41 10.77
N GLY A 39 -4.12 2.29 10.81
CA GLY A 39 -5.56 2.24 10.53
C GLY A 39 -5.94 1.70 9.15
N LYS A 40 -4.97 1.27 8.33
CA LYS A 40 -5.17 0.80 6.95
C LYS A 40 -6.22 -0.31 6.82
N SER A 41 -6.05 -1.40 7.59
CA SER A 41 -6.99 -2.54 7.58
C SER A 41 -8.38 -2.15 8.09
N THR A 42 -8.46 -1.26 9.08
CA THR A 42 -9.73 -0.71 9.57
C THR A 42 -10.46 0.05 8.46
N LEU A 43 -9.75 0.90 7.72
CA LEU A 43 -10.32 1.64 6.60
C LEU A 43 -10.84 0.70 5.50
N LEU A 44 -10.09 -0.33 5.11
CA LEU A 44 -10.54 -1.31 4.12
C LEU A 44 -11.76 -2.11 4.60
N ARG A 45 -11.82 -2.49 5.88
CA ARG A 45 -12.97 -3.18 6.48
C ARG A 45 -14.22 -2.30 6.53
N LEU A 46 -14.08 -1.00 6.77
CA LEU A 46 -15.16 -0.04 6.64
C LEU A 46 -15.65 0.04 5.19
N MET A 47 -14.74 0.18 4.23
CA MET A 47 -15.10 0.25 2.80
C MET A 47 -15.76 -1.04 2.29
N SER A 48 -15.43 -2.20 2.87
CA SER A 48 -16.01 -3.52 2.52
C SER A 48 -17.28 -3.89 3.30
N THR A 49 -17.79 -3.00 4.13
CA THR A 49 -18.97 -3.24 5.00
C THR A 49 -18.80 -4.35 6.04
N ILE A 50 -17.56 -4.72 6.34
CA ILE A 50 -17.25 -5.68 7.45
C ILE A 50 -17.33 -4.96 8.80
N LEU A 51 -16.98 -3.68 8.83
CA LEU A 51 -17.16 -2.80 9.98
C LEU A 51 -18.10 -1.65 9.62
N GLU A 52 -18.86 -1.21 10.61
CA GLU A 52 -19.64 0.02 10.51
C GLU A 52 -18.85 1.19 11.10
N PRO A 53 -18.92 2.39 10.49
CA PRO A 53 -18.30 3.58 11.02
C PRO A 53 -19.08 4.10 12.24
N ASP A 54 -18.40 4.87 13.07
CA ASP A 54 -19.05 5.63 14.14
C ASP A 54 -19.59 6.96 13.60
N GLU A 55 -18.90 7.54 12.59
CA GLU A 55 -19.32 8.76 11.90
C GLU A 55 -18.94 8.70 10.41
N GLY A 56 -19.63 9.46 9.59
CA GLY A 56 -19.36 9.59 8.17
C GLY A 56 -20.02 8.52 7.29
N SER A 57 -19.57 8.43 6.05
CA SER A 57 -20.15 7.49 5.09
C SER A 57 -19.17 7.07 4.01
N VAL A 58 -19.41 5.88 3.44
CA VAL A 58 -18.76 5.38 2.23
C VAL A 58 -19.82 5.21 1.15
N ARG A 59 -19.57 5.75 -0.04
CA ARG A 59 -20.45 5.60 -1.19
C ARG A 59 -19.71 4.98 -2.37
N ILE A 60 -20.37 4.05 -3.04
CA ILE A 60 -19.91 3.44 -4.28
C ILE A 60 -20.95 3.73 -5.34
N ASN A 61 -20.56 4.42 -6.42
CA ASN A 61 -21.49 4.89 -7.48
C ASN A 61 -22.72 5.61 -6.89
N ASP A 62 -22.47 6.53 -5.94
CA ASP A 62 -23.44 7.33 -5.20
C ASP A 62 -24.38 6.57 -4.24
N VAL A 63 -24.28 5.24 -4.17
CA VAL A 63 -25.02 4.40 -3.21
C VAL A 63 -24.19 4.29 -1.92
N ASN A 64 -24.81 4.59 -0.76
CA ASN A 64 -24.19 4.37 0.53
C ASN A 64 -24.05 2.85 0.78
N VAL A 65 -22.84 2.40 1.07
CA VAL A 65 -22.56 0.96 1.18
C VAL A 65 -23.26 0.29 2.36
N TYR A 66 -23.62 1.04 3.39
CA TYR A 66 -24.27 0.51 4.59
C TYR A 66 -25.78 0.38 4.45
N ASP A 67 -26.40 1.11 3.51
CA ASP A 67 -27.85 0.99 3.25
C ASP A 67 -28.18 -0.30 2.48
N HIS A 68 -27.26 -0.74 1.60
CA HIS A 68 -27.43 -1.91 0.74
C HIS A 68 -26.17 -2.80 0.68
N PRO A 69 -25.71 -3.35 1.81
CA PRO A 69 -24.40 -4.04 1.89
C PRO A 69 -24.31 -5.28 0.98
N TYR A 70 -25.42 -5.98 0.76
CA TYR A 70 -25.43 -7.18 -0.11
C TYR A 70 -25.23 -6.81 -1.58
N ALA A 71 -25.91 -5.77 -2.07
CA ALA A 71 -25.74 -5.31 -3.45
C ALA A 71 -24.33 -4.82 -3.74
N ILE A 72 -23.67 -4.23 -2.75
CA ILE A 72 -22.28 -3.80 -2.87
C ILE A 72 -21.33 -5.02 -2.95
N LYS A 73 -21.56 -6.06 -2.14
CA LYS A 73 -20.74 -7.26 -2.11
C LYS A 73 -20.76 -8.07 -3.41
N GLU A 74 -21.80 -7.93 -4.23
CA GLU A 74 -21.85 -8.55 -5.56
C GLU A 74 -20.80 -7.98 -6.51
N ASN A 75 -20.43 -6.69 -6.34
CA ASN A 75 -19.50 -5.98 -7.21
C ASN A 75 -18.16 -5.66 -6.54
N LEU A 76 -17.97 -6.06 -5.29
CA LEU A 76 -16.79 -5.79 -4.49
C LEU A 76 -16.20 -7.09 -3.95
N ALA A 77 -14.88 -7.25 -4.07
CA ALA A 77 -14.13 -8.27 -3.35
C ALA A 77 -13.19 -7.65 -2.32
N TYR A 78 -13.09 -8.29 -1.17
CA TYR A 78 -12.13 -7.96 -0.12
C TYR A 78 -11.22 -9.15 0.15
N MET A 79 -9.93 -8.95 0.00
CA MET A 79 -8.89 -9.92 0.34
C MET A 79 -8.21 -9.46 1.63
N PRO A 80 -8.48 -10.07 2.78
CA PRO A 80 -7.84 -9.75 4.05
C PRO A 80 -6.36 -10.18 4.05
N GLN A 81 -5.56 -9.60 4.92
CA GLN A 81 -4.14 -9.91 5.11
C GLN A 81 -3.88 -11.42 5.28
N LYS A 82 -4.75 -12.10 6.02
CA LYS A 82 -4.76 -13.58 6.11
C LYS A 82 -6.01 -14.08 5.42
N PHE A 83 -5.88 -14.46 4.16
CA PHE A 83 -6.99 -15.05 3.41
C PHE A 83 -7.24 -16.48 3.87
N GLY A 84 -8.50 -16.78 4.19
CA GLY A 84 -8.91 -18.09 4.69
C GLY A 84 -9.04 -19.14 3.58
N LEU A 85 -7.92 -19.58 2.99
CA LEU A 85 -7.91 -20.74 2.12
C LEU A 85 -8.18 -22.01 2.91
N TYR A 86 -8.90 -22.95 2.31
CA TYR A 86 -9.06 -24.29 2.83
C TYR A 86 -7.84 -25.11 2.43
N GLU A 87 -6.94 -25.35 3.39
CA GLU A 87 -5.64 -25.98 3.15
C GLU A 87 -5.77 -27.44 2.68
N ASP A 88 -6.83 -28.12 3.09
CA ASP A 88 -7.16 -29.50 2.72
C ASP A 88 -7.90 -29.63 1.36
N LEU A 89 -8.21 -28.49 0.74
CA LEU A 89 -8.76 -28.44 -0.61
C LEU A 89 -7.67 -28.13 -1.63
N THR A 90 -7.82 -28.65 -2.84
CA THR A 90 -6.96 -28.31 -3.97
C THR A 90 -7.17 -26.87 -4.42
N VAL A 91 -6.30 -26.35 -5.29
CA VAL A 91 -6.47 -25.04 -5.93
C VAL A 91 -7.83 -24.94 -6.64
N GLU A 92 -8.19 -25.96 -7.43
CA GLU A 92 -9.48 -26.02 -8.15
C GLU A 92 -10.66 -26.04 -7.18
N GLU A 93 -10.60 -26.86 -6.14
CA GLU A 93 -11.66 -26.96 -5.13
C GLU A 93 -11.85 -25.67 -4.34
N ASN A 94 -10.78 -24.96 -3.99
CA ASN A 94 -10.88 -23.63 -3.38
C ASN A 94 -11.61 -22.64 -4.30
N ILE A 95 -11.24 -22.54 -5.57
CA ILE A 95 -11.90 -21.66 -6.54
C ILE A 95 -13.39 -22.02 -6.66
N HIS A 96 -13.71 -23.32 -6.74
CA HIS A 96 -15.08 -23.80 -6.82
C HIS A 96 -15.88 -23.50 -5.55
N PHE A 97 -15.27 -23.67 -4.38
CA PHE A 97 -15.91 -23.36 -3.11
C PHE A 97 -16.31 -21.87 -3.02
N PHE A 98 -15.35 -20.96 -3.28
CA PHE A 98 -15.63 -19.54 -3.25
C PHE A 98 -16.61 -19.12 -4.36
N GLY A 99 -16.52 -19.70 -5.56
CA GLY A 99 -17.50 -19.44 -6.63
C GLY A 99 -18.92 -19.79 -6.21
N ARG A 100 -19.10 -20.93 -5.54
CA ARG A 100 -20.41 -21.35 -5.02
C ARG A 100 -20.90 -20.46 -3.87
N LEU A 101 -19.99 -19.97 -3.02
CA LEU A 101 -20.32 -19.04 -1.95
C LEU A 101 -20.93 -17.75 -2.51
N PHE A 102 -20.47 -17.31 -3.70
CA PHE A 102 -21.05 -16.19 -4.45
C PHE A 102 -22.26 -16.58 -5.33
N GLY A 103 -22.83 -17.78 -5.15
CA GLY A 103 -24.02 -18.22 -5.86
C GLY A 103 -23.82 -18.67 -7.30
N LEU A 104 -22.56 -18.80 -7.76
CA LEU A 104 -22.27 -19.21 -9.14
C LEU A 104 -22.56 -20.70 -9.35
N SER A 105 -23.15 -21.04 -10.51
CA SER A 105 -23.31 -22.42 -10.96
C SER A 105 -21.96 -23.02 -11.36
N ARG A 106 -21.89 -24.36 -11.38
CA ARG A 106 -20.69 -25.08 -11.86
C ARG A 106 -20.26 -24.64 -13.27
N SER A 107 -21.23 -24.42 -14.15
CA SER A 107 -20.98 -24.03 -15.54
C SER A 107 -20.37 -22.62 -15.63
N GLU A 108 -20.82 -21.71 -14.80
CA GLU A 108 -20.28 -20.34 -14.72
C GLU A 108 -18.86 -20.33 -14.18
N ILE A 109 -18.59 -21.07 -13.09
CA ILE A 109 -17.25 -21.23 -12.54
C ILE A 109 -16.32 -21.81 -13.61
N LYS A 110 -16.74 -22.87 -14.29
CA LYS A 110 -15.95 -23.52 -15.34
C LYS A 110 -15.58 -22.60 -16.51
N LYS A 111 -16.48 -21.69 -16.89
CA LYS A 111 -16.21 -20.65 -17.91
C LYS A 111 -15.15 -19.64 -17.45
N ARG A 112 -15.13 -19.31 -16.16
CA ARG A 112 -14.21 -18.32 -15.57
C ARG A 112 -12.85 -18.91 -15.19
N GLU A 113 -12.79 -20.20 -14.87
CA GLU A 113 -11.57 -20.89 -14.43
C GLU A 113 -10.36 -20.66 -15.35
N LYS A 114 -10.56 -20.76 -16.67
CA LYS A 114 -9.46 -20.56 -17.62
C LYS A 114 -8.76 -19.22 -17.38
N ARG A 115 -9.54 -18.16 -17.28
CA ARG A 115 -9.02 -16.81 -17.04
C ARG A 115 -8.39 -16.66 -15.64
N LEU A 116 -9.00 -17.27 -14.61
CA LEU A 116 -8.45 -17.27 -13.25
C LEU A 116 -7.09 -17.97 -13.18
N TYR A 117 -6.95 -19.09 -13.89
CA TYR A 117 -5.67 -19.81 -13.99
C TYR A 117 -4.63 -19.05 -14.82
N GLU A 118 -5.04 -18.37 -15.88
CA GLU A 118 -4.16 -17.52 -16.69
C GLU A 118 -3.57 -16.38 -15.81
N PHE A 119 -4.41 -15.65 -15.10
CA PHE A 119 -3.96 -14.58 -14.19
C PHE A 119 -3.08 -15.10 -13.05
N SER A 120 -3.57 -16.11 -12.32
CA SER A 120 -2.86 -16.63 -11.15
C SER A 120 -1.62 -17.45 -11.50
N ARG A 121 -1.52 -17.94 -12.75
CA ARG A 121 -0.51 -18.91 -13.21
C ARG A 121 -0.51 -20.21 -12.40
N LEU A 122 -1.67 -20.59 -11.88
CA LEU A 122 -1.84 -21.78 -11.04
C LEU A 122 -2.33 -23.02 -11.82
N ALA A 123 -2.57 -22.92 -13.12
CA ALA A 123 -3.02 -24.06 -13.94
C ALA A 123 -2.21 -25.36 -13.75
N PRO A 124 -0.84 -25.33 -13.70
CA PRO A 124 -0.05 -26.54 -13.46
C PRO A 124 -0.22 -27.15 -12.07
N PHE A 125 -0.82 -26.41 -11.15
CA PHE A 125 -0.95 -26.76 -9.72
C PHE A 125 -2.41 -26.96 -9.30
N LYS A 126 -3.36 -27.02 -10.25
CA LYS A 126 -4.79 -27.05 -9.97
C LYS A 126 -5.22 -28.19 -9.03
N ASP A 127 -4.56 -29.34 -9.14
CA ASP A 127 -4.84 -30.55 -8.34
C ASP A 127 -3.99 -30.60 -7.04
N ARG A 128 -3.16 -29.58 -6.76
CA ARG A 128 -2.34 -29.51 -5.54
C ARG A 128 -3.17 -28.92 -4.40
N LEU A 129 -3.03 -29.52 -3.20
CA LEU A 129 -3.65 -28.98 -1.98
C LEU A 129 -3.11 -27.58 -1.70
N ALA A 130 -3.99 -26.67 -1.27
CA ALA A 130 -3.62 -25.29 -0.95
C ALA A 130 -2.60 -25.22 0.19
N GLY A 131 -2.64 -26.15 1.14
CA GLY A 131 -1.64 -26.28 2.22
C GLY A 131 -0.21 -26.44 1.70
N ASN A 132 -0.04 -27.11 0.55
CA ASN A 132 1.25 -27.41 -0.06
C ASN A 132 1.76 -26.35 -1.05
N LEU A 133 1.11 -25.18 -1.11
CA LEU A 133 1.53 -24.04 -1.93
C LEU A 133 2.53 -23.18 -1.18
N SER A 134 3.44 -22.52 -1.93
CA SER A 134 4.28 -21.46 -1.35
C SER A 134 3.43 -20.25 -0.94
N GLY A 135 3.98 -19.36 -0.09
CA GLY A 135 3.28 -18.14 0.35
C GLY A 135 2.78 -17.30 -0.83
N GLY A 136 3.63 -17.04 -1.82
CA GLY A 136 3.23 -16.30 -3.03
C GLY A 136 2.17 -17.01 -3.86
N MET A 137 2.19 -18.35 -3.92
CA MET A 137 1.12 -19.12 -4.59
C MET A 137 -0.19 -19.08 -3.80
N LYS A 138 -0.15 -19.14 -2.46
CA LYS A 138 -1.35 -18.95 -1.61
C LYS A 138 -1.97 -17.57 -1.82
N GLN A 139 -1.17 -16.51 -1.92
CA GLN A 139 -1.67 -15.17 -2.22
C GLN A 139 -2.33 -15.07 -3.61
N LYS A 140 -1.72 -15.68 -4.64
CA LYS A 140 -2.32 -15.75 -5.97
C LYS A 140 -3.63 -16.56 -6.00
N LEU A 141 -3.71 -17.65 -5.22
CA LEU A 141 -4.94 -18.41 -5.08
C LEU A 141 -6.03 -17.60 -4.35
N GLY A 142 -5.67 -16.89 -3.27
CA GLY A 142 -6.58 -15.98 -2.58
C GLY A 142 -7.16 -14.92 -3.51
N LEU A 143 -6.28 -14.32 -4.32
CA LEU A 143 -6.71 -13.35 -5.33
C LEU A 143 -7.65 -13.98 -6.37
N ALA A 144 -7.33 -15.18 -6.88
CA ALA A 144 -8.19 -15.91 -7.83
C ALA A 144 -9.57 -16.21 -7.22
N CYS A 145 -9.63 -16.60 -5.94
CA CYS A 145 -10.88 -16.80 -5.22
C CYS A 145 -11.70 -15.50 -5.08
N CYS A 146 -11.04 -14.38 -4.82
CA CYS A 146 -11.68 -13.07 -4.79
C CYS A 146 -12.24 -12.65 -6.16
N LEU A 147 -11.60 -13.06 -7.26
CA LEU A 147 -11.98 -12.67 -8.62
C LEU A 147 -13.04 -13.56 -9.25
N VAL A 148 -13.42 -14.69 -8.62
CA VAL A 148 -14.32 -15.70 -9.22
C VAL A 148 -15.70 -15.15 -9.60
N HIS A 149 -16.21 -14.18 -8.86
CA HIS A 149 -17.49 -13.50 -9.14
C HIS A 149 -17.36 -12.27 -10.06
N SER A 150 -16.12 -11.96 -10.52
CA SER A 150 -15.81 -10.83 -11.43
C SER A 150 -16.18 -9.46 -10.85
N PRO A 151 -15.63 -9.07 -9.69
CA PRO A 151 -15.93 -7.81 -9.05
C PRO A 151 -15.40 -6.62 -9.87
N GLU A 152 -16.10 -5.47 -9.80
CA GLU A 152 -15.61 -4.20 -10.35
C GLU A 152 -14.61 -3.49 -9.41
N ILE A 153 -14.65 -3.82 -8.12
CA ILE A 153 -13.81 -3.22 -7.07
C ILE A 153 -13.12 -4.31 -6.29
N LEU A 154 -11.82 -4.16 -6.13
CA LEU A 154 -10.96 -5.08 -5.39
C LEU A 154 -10.25 -4.34 -4.26
N LEU A 155 -10.52 -4.73 -3.01
CA LEU A 155 -9.86 -4.23 -1.82
C LEU A 155 -8.86 -5.27 -1.33
N LEU A 156 -7.59 -4.93 -1.25
CA LEU A 156 -6.49 -5.82 -0.89
C LEU A 156 -5.78 -5.32 0.36
N ASP A 157 -5.82 -6.11 1.42
CA ASP A 157 -5.21 -5.77 2.70
C ASP A 157 -3.84 -6.44 2.84
N GLU A 158 -2.78 -5.68 2.61
CA GLU A 158 -1.38 -6.12 2.63
C GLU A 158 -1.13 -7.43 1.85
N PRO A 159 -1.55 -7.53 0.58
CA PRO A 159 -1.63 -8.80 -0.15
C PRO A 159 -0.27 -9.45 -0.42
N THR A 160 0.81 -8.71 -0.27
CA THR A 160 2.18 -9.17 -0.55
C THR A 160 3.06 -9.23 0.71
N ASN A 161 2.44 -9.07 1.89
CA ASN A 161 3.18 -9.17 3.15
C ASN A 161 3.73 -10.60 3.34
N GLY A 162 5.04 -10.69 3.66
CA GLY A 162 5.74 -11.98 3.81
C GLY A 162 5.96 -12.76 2.50
N VAL A 163 5.75 -12.13 1.34
CA VAL A 163 5.98 -12.74 0.03
C VAL A 163 7.36 -12.35 -0.51
N ASP A 164 8.06 -13.30 -1.11
CA ASP A 164 9.37 -13.07 -1.71
C ASP A 164 9.33 -12.03 -2.86
N PRO A 165 10.44 -11.33 -3.17
CA PRO A 165 10.45 -10.24 -4.15
C PRO A 165 10.05 -10.66 -5.58
N VAL A 166 10.26 -11.92 -5.97
CA VAL A 166 9.88 -12.42 -7.30
C VAL A 166 8.37 -12.60 -7.38
N SER A 167 7.80 -13.32 -6.40
CA SER A 167 6.36 -13.53 -6.28
C SER A 167 5.60 -12.21 -6.11
N ARG A 168 6.16 -11.23 -5.37
CA ARG A 168 5.61 -9.88 -5.24
C ARG A 168 5.52 -9.17 -6.59
N ARG A 169 6.58 -9.20 -7.41
CA ARG A 169 6.55 -8.62 -8.76
C ARG A 169 5.52 -9.28 -9.66
N GLU A 170 5.37 -10.59 -9.57
CA GLU A 170 4.34 -11.31 -10.34
C GLU A 170 2.92 -10.96 -9.89
N PHE A 171 2.70 -10.80 -8.58
CA PHE A 171 1.41 -10.37 -8.05
C PHE A 171 1.03 -8.98 -8.59
N TRP A 172 1.95 -8.02 -8.58
CA TRP A 172 1.73 -6.69 -9.15
C TRP A 172 1.45 -6.70 -10.66
N LYS A 173 2.04 -7.64 -11.43
CA LYS A 173 1.67 -7.81 -12.85
C LYS A 173 0.20 -8.20 -13.00
N ILE A 174 -0.30 -9.09 -12.16
CA ILE A 174 -1.72 -9.47 -12.15
C ILE A 174 -2.59 -8.24 -11.86
N LEU A 175 -2.21 -7.39 -10.90
CA LEU A 175 -2.98 -6.18 -10.60
C LEU A 175 -3.02 -5.22 -11.80
N TYR A 176 -1.95 -5.08 -12.56
CA TYR A 176 -1.94 -4.26 -13.78
C TYR A 176 -2.81 -4.85 -14.90
N GLU A 177 -2.84 -6.18 -15.04
CA GLU A 177 -3.74 -6.85 -15.98
C GLU A 177 -5.20 -6.59 -15.60
N LEU A 178 -5.56 -6.71 -14.32
CA LEU A 178 -6.89 -6.40 -13.81
C LEU A 178 -7.26 -4.91 -13.98
N LEU A 179 -6.31 -4.01 -13.77
CA LEU A 179 -6.49 -2.58 -14.03
C LEU A 179 -6.81 -2.32 -15.51
N ALA A 180 -6.09 -2.97 -16.43
CA ALA A 180 -6.35 -2.87 -17.87
C ALA A 180 -7.74 -3.39 -18.26
N ASP A 181 -8.29 -4.35 -17.51
CA ASP A 181 -9.66 -4.82 -17.64
C ASP A 181 -10.71 -3.87 -17.00
N GLY A 182 -10.27 -2.75 -16.43
CA GLY A 182 -11.14 -1.73 -15.84
C GLY A 182 -11.50 -1.94 -14.38
N VAL A 183 -10.89 -2.91 -13.69
CA VAL A 183 -11.10 -3.12 -12.24
C VAL A 183 -10.50 -1.97 -11.45
N THR A 184 -11.25 -1.46 -10.48
CA THR A 184 -10.75 -0.46 -9.51
C THR A 184 -10.11 -1.20 -8.34
N ILE A 185 -8.86 -0.88 -8.04
CA ILE A 185 -8.10 -1.61 -7.02
C ILE A 185 -7.70 -0.66 -5.89
N VAL A 186 -7.98 -1.05 -4.67
CA VAL A 186 -7.47 -0.38 -3.46
C VAL A 186 -6.55 -1.35 -2.74
N VAL A 187 -5.30 -0.95 -2.55
CA VAL A 187 -4.31 -1.80 -1.89
C VAL A 187 -3.74 -1.10 -0.65
N SER A 188 -3.80 -1.77 0.50
CA SER A 188 -3.03 -1.33 1.66
C SER A 188 -1.65 -1.98 1.64
N THR A 189 -0.63 -1.24 2.06
CA THR A 189 0.72 -1.76 2.19
C THR A 189 1.54 -0.94 3.20
N ALA A 190 2.47 -1.59 3.90
CA ALA A 190 3.52 -0.91 4.67
C ALA A 190 4.76 -0.61 3.79
N TYR A 191 4.83 -1.19 2.58
CA TYR A 191 5.97 -1.06 1.69
C TYR A 191 5.82 0.15 0.76
N LEU A 192 6.67 1.14 0.93
CA LEU A 192 6.62 2.39 0.16
C LEU A 192 7.09 2.20 -1.30
N ASP A 193 7.89 1.17 -1.60
CA ASP A 193 8.23 0.77 -2.97
C ASP A 193 7.01 0.24 -3.76
N GLU A 194 6.02 -0.31 -3.07
CA GLU A 194 4.75 -0.71 -3.68
C GLU A 194 3.85 0.49 -3.95
N ALA A 195 3.90 1.51 -3.08
CA ALA A 195 3.19 2.76 -3.28
C ALA A 195 3.58 3.46 -4.59
N GLU A 196 4.86 3.36 -4.99
CA GLU A 196 5.36 3.88 -6.26
C GLU A 196 4.66 3.27 -7.50
N ARG A 197 4.01 2.12 -7.33
CA ARG A 197 3.32 1.38 -8.38
C ARG A 197 1.86 1.79 -8.56
N CYS A 198 1.31 2.56 -7.62
CA CYS A 198 -0.08 3.00 -7.62
C CYS A 198 -0.27 4.25 -8.49
N ASN A 199 -1.46 4.42 -9.06
CA ASN A 199 -1.82 5.66 -9.77
C ASN A 199 -1.89 6.84 -8.80
N ARG A 200 -2.48 6.61 -7.62
CA ARG A 200 -2.56 7.57 -6.52
C ARG A 200 -2.36 6.85 -5.21
N VAL A 201 -1.82 7.56 -4.24
CA VAL A 201 -1.58 7.05 -2.88
C VAL A 201 -2.09 8.05 -1.85
N ALA A 202 -2.50 7.52 -0.70
CA ALA A 202 -2.67 8.27 0.53
C ALA A 202 -1.72 7.68 1.58
N MET A 203 -0.87 8.52 2.14
CA MET A 203 0.00 8.14 3.25
C MET A 203 -0.77 8.29 4.55
N MET A 204 -0.91 7.20 5.29
CA MET A 204 -1.72 7.13 6.50
C MET A 204 -0.82 6.97 7.72
N PHE A 205 -1.05 7.81 8.72
CA PHE A 205 -0.36 7.77 10.00
C PHE A 205 -1.35 8.14 11.11
N ASP A 206 -1.39 7.35 12.18
CA ASP A 206 -2.26 7.55 13.34
C ASP A 206 -3.72 7.89 12.97
N GLY A 207 -4.33 7.04 12.15
CA GLY A 207 -5.73 7.17 11.72
C GLY A 207 -6.01 8.28 10.70
N ARG A 208 -5.02 9.06 10.26
CA ARG A 208 -5.17 10.23 9.39
C ARG A 208 -4.37 10.12 8.10
N PHE A 209 -4.83 10.78 7.05
CA PHE A 209 -4.01 10.99 5.87
C PHE A 209 -3.11 12.20 6.06
N ILE A 210 -1.79 11.96 6.04
CA ILE A 210 -0.79 13.04 6.17
C ILE A 210 -0.47 13.69 4.83
N THR A 211 -0.60 12.95 3.72
CA THR A 211 -0.51 13.44 2.34
C THR A 211 -1.19 12.48 1.39
N TRP A 212 -1.60 12.97 0.20
CA TRP A 212 -2.19 12.14 -0.86
C TRP A 212 -2.00 12.76 -2.25
N GLY A 213 -1.93 11.90 -3.26
CA GLY A 213 -1.76 12.32 -4.65
C GLY A 213 -1.16 11.20 -5.51
N SER A 214 -0.73 11.52 -6.73
CA SER A 214 0.15 10.61 -7.45
C SER A 214 1.52 10.57 -6.76
N PRO A 215 2.27 9.46 -6.85
CA PRO A 215 3.63 9.38 -6.30
C PRO A 215 4.51 10.57 -6.71
N GLN A 216 4.46 10.93 -7.98
CA GLN A 216 5.22 12.07 -8.50
C GLN A 216 4.76 13.41 -7.91
N LYS A 217 3.44 13.61 -7.72
CA LYS A 217 2.91 14.84 -7.10
C LYS A 217 3.38 14.97 -5.66
N ILE A 218 3.37 13.88 -4.89
CA ILE A 218 3.85 13.88 -3.50
C ILE A 218 5.34 14.25 -3.45
N LYS A 219 6.17 13.61 -4.27
CA LYS A 219 7.61 13.92 -4.34
C LYS A 219 7.87 15.39 -4.71
N ASN A 220 7.13 15.92 -5.67
CA ASN A 220 7.27 17.31 -6.12
C ASN A 220 6.70 18.35 -5.11
N SER A 221 5.87 17.91 -4.16
CA SER A 221 5.32 18.81 -3.13
C SER A 221 6.21 18.96 -1.90
N MET A 222 7.31 18.21 -1.83
CA MET A 222 8.29 18.34 -0.75
C MET A 222 9.01 19.67 -0.84
N ASN A 223 9.21 20.31 0.30
CA ASN A 223 9.95 21.56 0.38
C ASN A 223 11.46 21.27 0.46
N GLY A 224 12.25 22.04 -0.29
CA GLY A 224 13.69 21.92 -0.29
C GLY A 224 14.24 20.97 -1.37
N ILE A 225 15.56 20.91 -1.44
CA ILE A 225 16.34 20.08 -2.34
C ILE A 225 16.69 18.78 -1.61
N PHE A 226 16.36 17.63 -2.20
CA PHE A 226 16.73 16.34 -1.63
C PHE A 226 18.17 16.00 -2.03
N VAL A 227 19.01 15.73 -1.05
CA VAL A 227 20.42 15.43 -1.26
C VAL A 227 20.83 14.08 -0.69
N GLU A 228 21.79 13.46 -1.37
CA GLU A 228 22.51 12.29 -0.92
C GLU A 228 23.93 12.72 -0.56
N LEU A 229 24.30 12.56 0.72
CA LEU A 229 25.59 12.87 1.28
C LEU A 229 26.36 11.57 1.58
N ILE A 230 27.58 11.44 1.07
CA ILE A 230 28.50 10.32 1.37
C ILE A 230 29.70 10.91 2.10
N THR A 231 30.05 10.31 3.25
CA THR A 231 31.16 10.71 4.09
C THR A 231 32.08 9.55 4.42
N THR A 232 33.26 9.83 4.97
CA THR A 232 34.19 8.80 5.43
C THR A 232 33.68 8.05 6.65
N ASN A 233 32.76 8.64 7.44
CA ASN A 233 32.12 7.98 8.59
C ASN A 233 30.61 8.30 8.64
N PRO A 234 29.78 7.53 7.92
CA PRO A 234 28.33 7.83 7.83
C PRO A 234 27.57 7.81 9.15
N LEU A 235 27.91 6.88 10.06
CA LEU A 235 27.24 6.76 11.36
C LEU A 235 27.51 7.98 12.26
N MET A 236 28.78 8.40 12.32
CA MET A 236 29.14 9.59 13.13
C MET A 236 28.57 10.86 12.50
N SER A 237 28.56 10.95 11.18
CA SER A 237 27.95 12.06 10.46
C SER A 237 26.44 12.18 10.77
N GLU A 238 25.70 11.06 10.77
CA GLU A 238 24.30 11.02 11.14
C GLU A 238 24.07 11.58 12.56
N MET A 239 24.86 11.09 13.53
CA MET A 239 24.76 11.52 14.93
C MET A 239 25.01 13.03 15.08
N LEU A 240 26.05 13.54 14.41
CA LEU A 240 26.44 14.94 14.49
C LEU A 240 25.39 15.86 13.84
N LEU A 241 24.92 15.49 12.64
CA LEU A 241 24.00 16.31 11.88
C LEU A 241 22.56 16.27 12.44
N LYS A 242 22.10 15.15 13.01
CA LYS A 242 20.79 15.06 13.67
C LYS A 242 20.62 15.99 14.86
N ASN A 243 21.72 16.36 15.52
CA ASN A 243 21.70 17.29 16.64
C ASN A 243 21.61 18.76 16.22
N VAL A 244 21.58 19.02 14.90
CA VAL A 244 21.48 20.38 14.34
C VAL A 244 20.05 20.62 13.89
N SER A 245 19.45 21.72 14.35
CA SER A 245 18.05 22.07 14.08
C SER A 245 17.72 22.20 12.58
N ASP A 246 18.73 22.54 11.79
CA ASP A 246 18.59 22.85 10.36
C ASP A 246 18.51 21.59 9.49
N PHE A 247 18.88 20.43 10.03
CA PHE A 247 18.88 19.14 9.32
C PHE A 247 17.85 18.18 9.93
N LYS A 248 16.57 18.40 9.65
CA LYS A 248 15.50 17.50 10.08
C LYS A 248 15.32 16.36 9.07
N GLY A 249 14.95 15.18 9.57
CA GLY A 249 14.59 14.05 8.71
C GLY A 249 15.77 13.36 8.02
N ILE A 250 16.98 13.37 8.64
CA ILE A 250 18.12 12.64 8.11
C ILE A 250 17.89 11.13 8.18
N ILE A 251 18.07 10.45 7.05
CA ILE A 251 17.95 8.99 6.92
C ILE A 251 19.31 8.42 6.51
N LEU A 252 19.85 7.51 7.31
CA LEU A 252 21.02 6.72 6.94
C LEU A 252 20.59 5.51 6.11
N THR A 253 21.03 5.44 4.86
CA THR A 253 20.76 4.32 3.96
C THR A 253 22.06 3.71 3.46
N GLY A 254 22.45 2.57 4.04
CA GLY A 254 23.75 1.94 3.73
C GLY A 254 24.91 2.85 4.13
N GLN A 255 25.61 3.40 3.16
CA GLN A 255 26.75 4.30 3.37
C GLN A 255 26.45 5.77 3.04
N SER A 256 25.22 6.11 2.74
CA SER A 256 24.81 7.47 2.41
C SER A 256 23.79 8.02 3.41
N LEU A 257 23.89 9.32 3.68
CA LEU A 257 22.85 10.06 4.38
C LEU A 257 21.97 10.76 3.37
N ARG A 258 20.66 10.74 3.62
CA ARG A 258 19.65 11.37 2.79
C ARG A 258 18.89 12.39 3.62
N LEU A 259 18.70 13.60 3.08
CA LEU A 259 18.05 14.71 3.79
C LEU A 259 17.54 15.75 2.80
N PHE A 260 16.58 16.56 3.26
CA PHE A 260 16.16 17.76 2.56
C PHE A 260 16.91 18.99 3.08
N VAL A 261 17.35 19.85 2.17
CA VAL A 261 18.03 21.11 2.45
C VAL A 261 17.38 22.24 1.64
N ASP A 262 17.40 23.46 2.15
CA ASP A 262 16.82 24.60 1.45
C ASP A 262 17.74 25.10 0.33
N ASP A 263 19.04 25.13 0.57
CA ASP A 263 20.09 25.47 -0.39
C ASP A 263 21.25 24.48 -0.28
N ILE A 264 21.65 23.86 -1.41
CA ILE A 264 22.71 22.84 -1.41
C ILE A 264 24.10 23.42 -1.13
N GLN A 265 24.36 24.67 -1.52
CA GLN A 265 25.67 25.30 -1.33
C GLN A 265 25.84 25.71 0.14
N GLU A 266 24.85 26.35 0.71
CA GLU A 266 24.84 26.74 2.13
C GLU A 266 24.89 25.51 3.03
N ALA A 267 24.07 24.50 2.75
CA ALA A 267 24.07 23.22 3.48
C ALA A 267 25.43 22.51 3.39
N THR A 268 26.06 22.49 2.21
CA THR A 268 27.38 21.88 2.04
C THR A 268 28.43 22.57 2.92
N LEU A 269 28.49 23.90 2.88
CA LEU A 269 29.45 24.66 3.70
C LEU A 269 29.23 24.40 5.19
N PHE A 270 27.97 24.38 5.62
CA PHE A 270 27.62 24.15 7.01
C PHE A 270 27.95 22.71 7.47
N MET A 271 27.57 21.70 6.68
CA MET A 271 27.89 20.30 6.96
C MET A 271 29.41 20.09 7.02
N THR A 272 30.17 20.66 6.06
CA THR A 272 31.62 20.59 6.04
C THR A 272 32.21 21.15 7.33
N SER A 273 31.74 22.33 7.79
CA SER A 273 32.24 22.96 9.01
C SER A 273 32.03 22.14 10.29
N ILE A 274 30.97 21.30 10.31
CA ILE A 274 30.68 20.41 11.44
C ILE A 274 31.54 19.13 11.35
N LEU A 275 31.58 18.52 10.18
CA LEU A 275 32.21 17.21 9.98
C LEU A 275 33.74 17.28 10.04
N GLU A 276 34.35 18.35 9.51
CA GLU A 276 35.81 18.57 9.58
C GLU A 276 36.33 18.66 11.01
N LYS A 277 35.55 19.25 11.95
CA LYS A 277 35.93 19.27 13.38
C LYS A 277 36.07 17.90 14.01
N HIS A 278 35.52 16.87 13.36
CA HIS A 278 35.57 15.47 13.80
C HIS A 278 36.37 14.59 12.85
N GLU A 279 37.21 15.19 11.98
CA GLU A 279 38.07 14.48 11.01
C GLU A 279 37.25 13.62 10.03
N ILE A 280 36.04 14.09 9.65
CA ILE A 280 35.17 13.39 8.70
C ILE A 280 35.11 14.20 7.39
N ASP A 281 35.54 13.57 6.30
CA ASP A 281 35.52 14.16 4.97
C ASP A 281 34.20 13.90 4.25
N ILE A 282 33.71 14.89 3.52
CA ILE A 282 32.61 14.74 2.56
C ILE A 282 33.18 14.19 1.25
N LEU A 283 32.84 12.95 0.91
CA LEU A 283 33.24 12.30 -0.32
C LEU A 283 32.37 12.69 -1.52
N SER A 284 31.09 12.92 -1.28
CA SER A 284 30.13 13.31 -2.31
C SER A 284 28.88 13.94 -1.69
N ILE A 285 28.38 15.01 -2.30
CA ILE A 285 27.03 15.53 -2.08
C ILE A 285 26.36 15.72 -3.45
N LYS A 286 25.17 15.15 -3.62
CA LYS A 286 24.45 15.20 -4.91
C LYS A 286 22.98 15.39 -4.68
N GLU A 287 22.38 16.22 -5.50
CA GLU A 287 20.94 16.30 -5.63
C GLU A 287 20.39 14.98 -6.16
N LYS A 288 19.30 14.50 -5.59
CA LYS A 288 18.58 13.29 -5.98
C LYS A 288 17.07 13.53 -6.00
N LEU A 289 16.35 12.71 -6.71
CA LEU A 289 14.89 12.66 -6.57
C LEU A 289 14.56 11.84 -5.32
N PRO A 290 13.71 12.35 -4.41
CA PRO A 290 13.30 11.61 -3.23
C PRO A 290 12.47 10.38 -3.61
N SER A 291 12.58 9.32 -2.81
CA SER A 291 11.61 8.23 -2.80
C SER A 291 10.38 8.63 -1.98
N LEU A 292 9.29 7.85 -2.08
CA LEU A 292 8.14 8.04 -1.18
C LEU A 292 8.50 7.78 0.30
N GLU A 293 9.52 6.95 0.55
CA GLU A 293 10.04 6.71 1.90
C GLU A 293 10.68 7.97 2.49
N ASP A 294 11.51 8.64 1.69
CA ASP A 294 12.14 9.90 2.09
C ASP A 294 11.08 10.97 2.38
N CYS A 295 10.04 11.05 1.54
CA CYS A 295 8.91 11.96 1.75
C CYS A 295 8.12 11.62 3.02
N PHE A 296 7.85 10.34 3.27
CA PHE A 296 7.09 9.91 4.45
C PHE A 296 7.82 10.30 5.74
N VAL A 297 9.11 9.97 5.82
CA VAL A 297 9.92 10.31 7.01
C VAL A 297 9.96 11.82 7.23
N ASP A 298 10.20 12.61 6.17
CA ASP A 298 10.25 14.07 6.29
C ASP A 298 8.92 14.65 6.79
N ILE A 299 7.78 14.20 6.24
CA ILE A 299 6.45 14.68 6.66
C ILE A 299 6.17 14.31 8.13
N VAL A 300 6.48 13.08 8.55
CA VAL A 300 6.24 12.64 9.93
C VAL A 300 7.15 13.38 10.92
N VAL A 301 8.42 13.58 10.60
CA VAL A 301 9.36 14.27 11.47
C VAL A 301 9.08 15.77 11.57
N ARG A 302 8.68 16.42 10.46
CA ARG A 302 8.34 17.87 10.49
C ARG A 302 6.94 18.14 11.06
N GLY A 303 6.04 17.17 10.98
CA GLY A 303 4.67 17.28 11.50
C GLY A 303 4.52 16.92 12.98
N ALA A 304 5.56 16.34 13.60
CA ALA A 304 5.67 16.05 15.02
C ALA A 304 6.35 17.22 15.76
#